data_e8d1fb87aaef1e0e9ec7fd29b865beac
#
_entry.id   e8d1fb87aaef1e0e9ec7fd29b865beac
#
_cell.length_a   1.000
_cell.length_b   1.000
_cell.length_c   1.000
_cell.angle_alpha   90.00
_cell.angle_beta   90.00
_cell.angle_gamma   90.00
#
_symmetry.space_group_name_H-M   'P 1'
#
loop_
_entity.id
_entity.type
_entity.pdbx_description
1 polymer ?
#
loop_
_entity_poly.entity_id
_entity_poly.type
_entity_poly.pdbx_seq_one_letter_code
_entity_poly.pdbx_strand_id
1 'polypeptide(L)'
;MIHPSRYIIILVAASVLLISSCSKEENLRYSESEWLAGGSQTVFDRGAGAFSHPFPNLSSDKLRVHEIGDLGFEASFVTAPAPLNPGLGPLYNNVSCFSCHISDGRGRPPYSGEVMKSMLIRLSGPGTDLHGGPLPLQGFGGQLQQFAI
;
A
#
# COMPACT_ATOMS: atom_id res chain seq x y z
N MET A 1 23.51 56.87 -1.37
CA MET A 1 24.28 55.63 -1.58
C MET A 1 24.11 54.73 -0.40
N ILE A 2 23.49 53.61 -0.56
CA ILE A 2 23.25 52.64 0.55
C ILE A 2 24.50 51.77 0.65
N HIS A 3 25.12 51.69 1.82
CA HIS A 3 26.39 51.01 2.06
C HIS A 3 26.24 49.49 1.81
N PRO A 4 27.15 48.84 1.06
CA PRO A 4 27.06 47.41 0.72
C PRO A 4 27.00 46.48 1.95
N SER A 5 27.51 46.91 3.08
CA SER A 5 27.45 46.22 4.36
C SER A 5 26.00 45.95 4.86
N ARG A 6 25.06 46.84 4.53
CA ARG A 6 23.66 46.67 4.95
C ARG A 6 22.94 45.57 4.20
N TYR A 7 23.26 45.34 2.92
CA TYR A 7 22.69 44.22 2.15
C TYR A 7 23.17 42.85 2.65
N ILE A 8 24.43 42.77 3.07
CA ILE A 8 25.02 41.55 3.62
C ILE A 8 24.28 41.17 4.95
N ILE A 9 24.05 42.15 5.79
CA ILE A 9 23.32 41.91 7.08
C ILE A 9 21.89 41.47 6.82
N ILE A 10 21.19 42.06 5.87
CA ILE A 10 19.80 41.68 5.52
C ILE A 10 19.76 40.29 4.91
N LEU A 11 20.70 39.92 4.03
CA LEU A 11 20.79 38.58 3.44
C LEU A 11 21.10 37.51 4.48
N VAL A 12 21.99 37.78 5.40
CA VAL A 12 22.31 36.86 6.52
C VAL A 12 21.11 36.70 7.46
N ALA A 13 20.42 37.79 7.80
CA ALA A 13 19.22 37.74 8.63
C ALA A 13 18.08 36.96 7.93
N ALA A 14 17.88 37.14 6.65
CA ALA A 14 16.89 36.40 5.84
C ALA A 14 17.23 34.91 5.75
N SER A 15 18.50 34.55 5.58
CA SER A 15 18.91 33.14 5.56
C SER A 15 18.76 32.44 6.91
N VAL A 16 19.00 33.12 8.02
CA VAL A 16 18.77 32.58 9.38
C VAL A 16 17.29 32.35 9.65
N LEU A 17 16.40 33.22 9.16
CA LEU A 17 14.95 33.04 9.28
C LEU A 17 14.42 31.85 8.47
N LEU A 18 15.03 31.52 7.35
CA LEU A 18 14.63 30.39 6.52
C LEU A 18 15.04 29.04 7.12
N ILE A 19 16.08 28.99 7.94
CA ILE A 19 16.54 27.76 8.60
C ILE A 19 15.69 27.43 9.85
N SER A 20 15.03 28.41 10.45
CA SER A 20 14.20 28.22 11.64
C SER A 20 12.81 27.63 11.37
N SER A 21 12.45 27.40 10.10
CA SER A 21 11.09 27.01 9.71
C SER A 21 10.82 25.49 9.73
N CYS A 22 11.79 24.67 10.10
CA CYS A 22 11.65 23.20 10.00
C CYS A 22 12.05 22.47 11.29
N SER A 23 11.49 22.84 12.44
CA SER A 23 11.62 21.99 13.63
C SER A 23 10.47 22.16 14.61
N LYS A 24 9.25 21.81 14.18
CA LYS A 24 8.29 21.24 15.12
C LYS A 24 8.28 19.74 14.89
N GLU A 25 9.25 19.04 15.47
CA GLU A 25 8.96 17.68 15.92
C GLU A 25 7.91 17.84 17.02
N GLU A 26 6.64 17.82 16.64
CA GLU A 26 5.61 17.44 17.59
C GLU A 26 6.01 16.03 18.02
N ASN A 27 6.45 15.90 19.26
CA ASN A 27 6.52 14.62 19.93
C ASN A 27 5.08 14.09 19.99
N LEU A 28 4.66 13.42 18.92
CA LEU A 28 3.41 12.68 18.84
C LEU A 28 3.51 11.58 19.90
N ARG A 29 3.13 11.90 21.14
CA ARG A 29 2.94 10.91 22.19
C ARG A 29 1.63 10.20 21.85
N TYR A 30 1.75 9.06 21.19
CA TYR A 30 0.60 8.20 20.98
C TYR A 30 0.04 7.76 22.33
N SER A 31 -1.26 7.80 22.47
CA SER A 31 -1.94 7.22 23.63
C SER A 31 -1.81 5.69 23.60
N GLU A 32 -1.99 5.04 24.75
CA GLU A 32 -1.96 3.57 24.81
C GLU A 32 -2.98 2.94 23.83
N SER A 33 -4.15 3.56 23.68
CA SER A 33 -5.18 3.12 22.75
C SER A 33 -4.75 3.20 21.28
N GLU A 34 -3.88 4.14 20.91
CA GLU A 34 -3.33 4.25 19.56
C GLU A 34 -2.24 3.20 19.30
N TRP A 35 -1.40 2.92 20.30
CA TRP A 35 -0.41 1.84 20.23
C TRP A 35 -1.07 0.47 20.14
N LEU A 36 -2.20 0.28 20.82
CA LEU A 36 -2.94 -0.97 20.90
C LEU A 36 -4.22 -0.90 20.08
N ALA A 37 -4.17 -0.31 18.87
CA ALA A 37 -5.34 -0.20 18.00
C ALA A 37 -5.99 -1.56 17.67
N GLY A 38 -5.23 -2.65 17.68
CA GLY A 38 -5.70 -4.03 17.61
C GLY A 38 -6.06 -4.65 18.97
N GLY A 39 -6.02 -3.88 20.06
CA GLY A 39 -6.20 -4.38 21.42
C GLY A 39 -5.18 -5.46 21.76
N SER A 40 -5.63 -6.54 22.39
CA SER A 40 -4.79 -7.71 22.73
C SER A 40 -4.26 -8.49 21.52
N GLN A 41 -4.68 -8.16 20.31
CA GLN A 41 -4.21 -8.76 19.07
C GLN A 41 -3.04 -8.00 18.46
N THR A 42 -2.67 -6.85 19.01
CA THR A 42 -1.55 -6.05 18.51
C THR A 42 -0.25 -6.81 18.66
N VAL A 43 0.48 -6.97 17.55
CA VAL A 43 1.81 -7.58 17.51
C VAL A 43 2.83 -6.51 17.16
N PHE A 44 3.91 -6.41 17.95
CA PHE A 44 4.99 -5.45 17.73
C PHE A 44 6.15 -6.11 16.97
N ASP A 45 5.92 -6.41 15.70
CA ASP A 45 6.96 -6.87 14.79
C ASP A 45 7.20 -5.80 13.73
N ARG A 46 8.46 -5.47 13.46
CA ARG A 46 8.91 -4.52 12.44
C ARG A 46 9.74 -5.21 11.35
N GLY A 47 9.82 -6.53 11.40
CA GLY A 47 10.50 -7.35 10.40
C GLY A 47 9.71 -7.52 9.11
N ALA A 48 10.28 -8.28 8.19
CA ALA A 48 9.64 -8.60 6.91
C ALA A 48 8.34 -9.41 7.07
N GLY A 49 8.19 -10.16 8.16
CA GLY A 49 7.00 -10.96 8.48
C GLY A 49 5.96 -10.25 9.35
N ALA A 50 6.05 -8.93 9.51
CA ALA A 50 5.18 -8.17 10.42
C ALA A 50 3.69 -8.32 10.13
N PHE A 51 3.32 -8.62 8.89
CA PHE A 51 1.92 -8.80 8.47
C PHE A 51 1.50 -10.26 8.36
N SER A 52 2.42 -11.20 8.50
CA SER A 52 2.14 -12.66 8.40
C SER A 52 1.69 -13.28 9.73
N HIS A 53 1.52 -12.50 10.79
CA HIS A 53 1.12 -13.01 12.09
C HIS A 53 -0.38 -13.30 12.15
N PRO A 54 -0.81 -14.52 12.46
CA PRO A 54 -2.19 -14.78 12.81
C PRO A 54 -2.55 -14.08 14.13
N PHE A 55 -3.82 -13.85 14.39
CA PHE A 55 -4.26 -13.33 15.68
C PHE A 55 -3.85 -14.29 16.81
N PRO A 56 -3.20 -13.79 17.89
CA PRO A 56 -2.64 -14.64 18.94
C PRO A 56 -3.65 -15.49 19.71
N ASN A 57 -4.93 -15.13 19.68
CA ASN A 57 -6.00 -15.80 20.42
C ASN A 57 -6.88 -16.73 19.56
N LEU A 58 -6.43 -17.09 18.37
CA LEU A 58 -7.17 -18.05 17.54
C LEU A 58 -7.19 -19.43 18.21
N SER A 59 -8.34 -20.09 18.16
CA SER A 59 -8.42 -21.51 18.45
C SER A 59 -7.67 -22.31 17.38
N SER A 60 -7.28 -23.54 17.69
CA SER A 60 -6.58 -24.43 16.75
C SER A 60 -7.30 -24.59 15.41
N ASP A 61 -8.64 -24.71 15.45
CA ASP A 61 -9.44 -24.81 14.22
C ASP A 61 -9.39 -23.53 13.39
N LYS A 62 -9.42 -22.36 14.02
CA LYS A 62 -9.34 -21.07 13.35
C LYS A 62 -7.92 -20.79 12.81
N LEU A 63 -6.90 -21.21 13.56
CA LEU A 63 -5.52 -21.15 13.10
C LEU A 63 -5.33 -22.00 11.83
N ARG A 64 -5.86 -23.22 11.82
CA ARG A 64 -5.82 -24.08 10.62
C ARG A 64 -6.55 -23.44 9.41
N VAL A 65 -7.67 -22.77 9.64
CA VAL A 65 -8.37 -22.03 8.56
C VAL A 65 -7.52 -20.88 8.04
N HIS A 66 -6.83 -20.17 8.94
CA HIS A 66 -5.89 -19.11 8.57
C HIS A 66 -4.76 -19.67 7.69
N GLU A 67 -4.10 -20.75 8.11
CA GLU A 67 -3.02 -21.42 7.37
C GLU A 67 -3.45 -21.88 5.97
N ILE A 68 -4.64 -22.44 5.84
CA ILE A 68 -5.22 -22.80 4.54
C ILE A 68 -5.47 -21.56 3.66
N GLY A 69 -5.96 -20.49 4.29
CA GLY A 69 -6.18 -19.20 3.62
C GLY A 69 -4.89 -18.59 3.09
N ASP A 70 -3.84 -18.66 3.89
CA ASP A 70 -2.50 -18.19 3.56
C ASP A 70 -1.90 -18.94 2.36
N LEU A 71 -1.97 -20.27 2.37
CA LEU A 71 -1.60 -21.08 1.20
C LEU A 71 -2.38 -20.69 -0.06
N GLY A 72 -3.68 -20.36 0.08
CA GLY A 72 -4.51 -19.89 -1.02
C GLY A 72 -4.10 -18.49 -1.51
N PHE A 73 -3.65 -17.63 -0.61
CA PHE A 73 -3.16 -16.28 -0.92
C PHE A 73 -1.84 -16.31 -1.69
N GLU A 74 -0.95 -17.25 -1.36
CA GLU A 74 0.31 -17.46 -2.05
C GLU A 74 0.17 -18.19 -3.39
N ALA A 75 -0.91 -18.98 -3.56
CA ALA A 75 -1.10 -19.81 -4.73
C ALA A 75 -1.06 -19.03 -6.04
N SER A 76 -0.24 -19.47 -6.98
CA SER A 76 -0.24 -18.92 -8.34
C SER A 76 -1.36 -19.50 -9.18
N PHE A 77 -2.22 -18.64 -9.71
CA PHE A 77 -3.28 -19.02 -10.64
C PHE A 77 -2.71 -19.22 -12.04
N VAL A 78 -3.25 -20.18 -12.76
CA VAL A 78 -2.88 -20.51 -14.13
C VAL A 78 -4.12 -20.53 -15.03
N THR A 79 -3.89 -20.45 -16.33
CA THR A 79 -4.95 -20.53 -17.34
C THR A 79 -5.66 -21.89 -17.28
N ALA A 80 -6.98 -21.87 -17.32
CA ALA A 80 -7.77 -23.10 -17.44
C ALA A 80 -7.66 -23.70 -18.87
N PRO A 81 -7.72 -25.06 -18.99
CA PRO A 81 -7.88 -26.05 -17.95
C PRO A 81 -6.54 -26.40 -17.27
N ALA A 82 -6.56 -26.54 -15.96
CA ALA A 82 -5.38 -26.95 -15.18
C ALA A 82 -5.83 -27.78 -13.96
N PRO A 83 -5.02 -28.77 -13.52
CA PRO A 83 -5.34 -29.59 -12.36
C PRO A 83 -5.21 -28.85 -11.04
N LEU A 84 -4.39 -27.80 -10.97
CA LEU A 84 -4.18 -26.98 -9.79
C LEU A 84 -4.35 -25.50 -10.13
N ASN A 85 -5.01 -24.76 -9.26
CA ASN A 85 -5.21 -23.31 -9.32
C ASN A 85 -5.66 -22.78 -10.70
N PRO A 86 -6.61 -23.41 -11.38
CA PRO A 86 -7.17 -22.83 -12.59
C PRO A 86 -7.95 -21.57 -12.26
N GLY A 87 -8.01 -20.60 -13.15
CA GLY A 87 -8.83 -19.42 -12.97
C GLY A 87 -8.12 -18.10 -13.23
N LEU A 88 -6.89 -18.15 -13.75
CA LEU A 88 -6.29 -16.94 -14.30
C LEU A 88 -7.15 -16.46 -15.47
N GLY A 89 -7.67 -15.24 -15.37
CA GLY A 89 -8.51 -14.65 -16.42
C GLY A 89 -7.72 -14.24 -17.65
N PRO A 90 -8.43 -13.89 -18.76
CA PRO A 90 -7.79 -13.48 -20.01
C PRO A 90 -6.98 -12.18 -19.87
N LEU A 91 -7.34 -11.34 -18.91
CA LEU A 91 -6.63 -10.11 -18.57
C LEU A 91 -6.31 -10.14 -17.07
N TYR A 92 -5.10 -9.76 -16.69
CA TYR A 92 -4.67 -9.79 -15.30
C TYR A 92 -3.55 -8.79 -15.02
N ASN A 93 -3.29 -8.50 -13.77
CA ASN A 93 -2.15 -7.68 -13.31
C ASN A 93 -1.05 -8.53 -12.69
N ASN A 94 -1.44 -9.61 -12.02
CA ASN A 94 -0.50 -10.56 -11.43
C ASN A 94 -1.16 -11.93 -11.27
N VAL A 95 -0.36 -12.95 -11.01
CA VAL A 95 -0.81 -14.35 -10.97
C VAL A 95 -1.19 -14.84 -9.57
N SER A 96 -0.89 -14.08 -8.52
CA SER A 96 -1.26 -14.41 -7.13
C SER A 96 -1.52 -13.14 -6.32
N CYS A 97 -2.19 -13.28 -5.17
CA CYS A 97 -2.33 -12.17 -4.23
C CYS A 97 -0.96 -11.78 -3.66
N PHE A 98 -0.16 -12.76 -3.28
CA PHE A 98 1.19 -12.57 -2.75
C PHE A 98 2.12 -11.81 -3.71
N SER A 99 1.95 -11.96 -5.03
CA SER A 99 2.75 -11.23 -6.01
C SER A 99 2.64 -9.70 -5.90
N CYS A 100 1.51 -9.20 -5.39
CA CYS A 100 1.29 -7.79 -5.09
C CYS A 100 1.49 -7.47 -3.61
N HIS A 101 1.14 -8.40 -2.73
CA HIS A 101 1.16 -8.28 -1.27
C HIS A 101 2.30 -9.10 -0.66
N ILE A 102 3.52 -8.78 -1.03
CA ILE A 102 4.73 -9.51 -0.58
C ILE A 102 4.80 -9.54 0.95
N SER A 103 5.02 -10.73 1.51
CA SER A 103 5.02 -10.98 2.96
C SER A 103 3.73 -10.52 3.65
N ASP A 104 2.58 -10.75 3.01
CA ASP A 104 1.23 -10.37 3.46
C ASP A 104 1.03 -8.87 3.68
N GLY A 105 2.01 -8.10 3.29
CA GLY A 105 2.09 -6.67 3.49
C GLY A 105 1.41 -5.86 2.38
N ARG A 106 1.73 -4.59 2.36
CA ARG A 106 1.29 -3.67 1.29
C ARG A 106 2.25 -3.72 0.12
N GLY A 107 1.70 -3.58 -1.08
CA GLY A 107 2.48 -3.26 -2.26
C GLY A 107 3.15 -1.90 -2.16
N ARG A 108 4.15 -1.65 -2.99
CA ARG A 108 4.83 -0.37 -3.10
C ARG A 108 4.68 0.24 -4.50
N PRO A 109 4.78 1.56 -4.63
CA PRO A 109 4.92 2.19 -5.94
C PRO A 109 6.16 1.68 -6.68
N PRO A 110 6.13 1.61 -8.02
CA PRO A 110 7.31 1.27 -8.80
C PRO A 110 8.37 2.37 -8.70
N TYR A 111 9.62 2.01 -8.72
CA TYR A 111 10.70 2.97 -8.98
C TYR A 111 10.70 3.37 -10.46
N SER A 112 11.41 4.45 -10.79
CA SER A 112 11.55 4.92 -12.17
C SER A 112 12.05 3.80 -13.10
N GLY A 113 11.30 3.51 -14.16
CA GLY A 113 11.62 2.45 -15.12
C GLY A 113 11.20 1.04 -14.70
N GLU A 114 10.60 0.87 -13.53
CA GLU A 114 10.10 -0.41 -13.04
C GLU A 114 8.64 -0.64 -13.48
N VAL A 115 8.30 -1.88 -13.80
CA VAL A 115 6.92 -2.28 -14.08
C VAL A 115 6.09 -2.22 -12.79
N MET A 116 4.83 -1.81 -12.89
CA MET A 116 3.90 -1.81 -11.75
C MET A 116 3.55 -3.25 -11.36
N LYS A 117 4.17 -3.75 -10.29
CA LYS A 117 3.88 -5.11 -9.77
C LYS A 117 2.83 -5.12 -8.68
N SER A 118 2.82 -4.09 -7.84
CA SER A 118 2.03 -4.04 -6.60
C SER A 118 1.07 -2.85 -6.56
N MET A 119 0.81 -2.24 -7.70
CA MET A 119 -0.14 -1.14 -7.82
C MET A 119 -1.13 -1.42 -8.93
N LEU A 120 -2.37 -0.96 -8.72
CA LEU A 120 -3.43 -1.02 -9.69
C LEU A 120 -3.80 0.39 -10.14
N ILE A 121 -3.98 0.59 -11.43
CA ILE A 121 -4.55 1.83 -11.97
C ILE A 121 -6.06 1.65 -12.05
N ARG A 122 -6.79 2.44 -11.27
CA ARG A 122 -8.25 2.50 -11.36
C ARG A 122 -8.65 3.45 -12.48
N LEU A 123 -9.65 3.04 -13.24
CA LEU A 123 -10.20 3.80 -14.34
C LEU A 123 -11.65 4.17 -14.04
N SER A 124 -12.07 5.37 -14.45
CA SER A 124 -13.47 5.77 -14.34
C SER A 124 -13.89 6.64 -15.51
N GLY A 125 -15.13 6.47 -15.94
CA GLY A 125 -15.82 7.39 -16.83
C GLY A 125 -16.43 8.57 -16.07
N PRO A 126 -16.97 9.57 -16.77
CA PRO A 126 -17.70 10.68 -16.17
C PRO A 126 -18.97 10.21 -15.44
N GLY A 127 -19.27 10.84 -14.29
CA GLY A 127 -20.45 10.53 -13.49
C GLY A 127 -20.20 9.53 -12.37
N THR A 128 -21.29 9.15 -11.68
CA THR A 128 -21.30 8.21 -10.57
C THR A 128 -22.41 7.18 -10.74
N ASP A 129 -22.24 6.02 -10.13
CA ASP A 129 -23.29 5.01 -10.02
C ASP A 129 -24.38 5.40 -9.00
N LEU A 130 -25.35 4.51 -8.80
CA LEU A 130 -26.49 4.73 -7.89
C LEU A 130 -26.06 4.94 -6.42
N HIS A 131 -24.88 4.46 -6.04
CA HIS A 131 -24.33 4.55 -4.69
C HIS A 131 -23.22 5.61 -4.54
N GLY A 132 -23.00 6.42 -5.58
CA GLY A 132 -21.97 7.46 -5.60
C GLY A 132 -20.57 6.94 -5.97
N GLY A 133 -20.45 5.67 -6.35
CA GLY A 133 -19.19 5.09 -6.81
C GLY A 133 -18.82 5.55 -8.23
N PRO A 134 -17.53 5.46 -8.61
CA PRO A 134 -17.09 5.84 -9.96
C PRO A 134 -17.62 4.85 -11.00
N LEU A 135 -18.13 5.37 -12.11
CA LEU A 135 -18.56 4.53 -13.24
C LEU A 135 -17.35 3.89 -13.93
N PRO A 136 -17.45 2.61 -14.35
CA PRO A 136 -16.40 1.99 -15.18
C PRO A 136 -16.19 2.77 -16.48
N LEU A 137 -14.94 2.86 -16.93
CA LEU A 137 -14.63 3.43 -18.23
C LEU A 137 -15.10 2.48 -19.34
N GLN A 138 -15.91 3.00 -20.24
CA GLN A 138 -16.46 2.20 -21.33
C GLN A 138 -15.34 1.56 -22.18
N GLY A 139 -15.42 0.25 -22.40
CA GLY A 139 -14.44 -0.55 -23.14
C GLY A 139 -13.22 -0.99 -22.33
N PHE A 140 -12.97 -0.40 -21.14
CA PHE A 140 -11.81 -0.72 -20.32
C PHE A 140 -12.18 -1.23 -18.91
N GLY A 141 -13.41 -1.03 -18.48
CA GLY A 141 -13.84 -1.38 -17.13
C GLY A 141 -13.36 -0.40 -16.04
N GLY A 142 -13.26 -0.88 -14.80
CA GLY A 142 -12.88 -0.08 -13.65
C GLY A 142 -11.39 -0.17 -13.26
N GLN A 143 -10.61 -0.92 -14.02
CA GLN A 143 -9.20 -1.17 -13.70
C GLN A 143 -8.41 -1.51 -14.96
N LEU A 144 -7.24 -0.89 -15.10
CA LEU A 144 -6.30 -1.24 -16.15
C LEU A 144 -5.63 -2.58 -15.84
N GLN A 145 -5.65 -3.51 -16.80
CA GLN A 145 -4.93 -4.78 -16.72
C GLN A 145 -3.66 -4.67 -17.54
N GLN A 146 -2.54 -5.16 -16.99
CA GLN A 146 -1.22 -5.03 -17.63
C GLN A 146 -0.88 -6.19 -18.56
N PHE A 147 -1.47 -7.36 -18.28
CA PHE A 147 -1.16 -8.61 -18.99
C PHE A 147 -2.41 -9.24 -19.60
N ALA A 148 -2.18 -10.03 -20.65
CA ALA A 148 -3.16 -10.88 -21.30
C ALA A 148 -2.55 -12.27 -21.54
N ILE A 149 -3.40 -13.30 -21.64
CA ILE A 149 -3.06 -14.66 -22.10
C ILE A 149 -3.38 -14.85 -23.56
#